data_348fabc995a6dade7dc9def73522450e
#
_entry.id   348fabc995a6dade7dc9def73522450e
#
_cell.length_a   1.000
_cell.length_b   1.000
_cell.length_c   1.000
_cell.angle_alpha   90.00
_cell.angle_beta   90.00
_cell.angle_gamma   90.00
#
_symmetry.space_group_name_H-M   'P 1'
#
loop_
_entity.id
_entity.type
_entity.pdbx_description
1 polymer ?
#
loop_
_entity_poly.entity_id
_entity_poly.type
_entity_poly.pdbx_seq_one_letter_code
_entity_poly.pdbx_strand_id
1 'polypeptide(L)'
;MKCALIGEKLGHSYSKLIHEAFGLYSYELVSLPRDRVGEFMENGDFDAFNVTIPYKRTVMPYCSYISPEAQKIGSVNTVIRTQDGLHGFNTDYFGFKSMAARAGIDFAGKKVVILGSGGTSLTAKAVAADCGADRITVVSRSGEYNYENLEKLCDCEVLINTTPVGMYPNNGCSAVKLDSFPRCEAVLDVIYNPLRTELIMQALERGISCSGGLYMLVAQAAQSAKYFCSAEIGEKEIERVFRSLALDVQNIVLVGMPGCGKTTVAAALERLTGRKSVDTDSLVEEAAGMSVPDIFSEYGEAHFRELEAQAIRGIAKEKGLIIATGGGAVRSEEHTSELQ
;
A
#
# COMPACT_ATOMS: atom_id res chain seq x y z
N MET A 1 -23.43 -9.40 13.37
CA MET A 1 -22.34 -8.66 13.99
C MET A 1 -22.08 -7.41 13.18
N LYS A 2 -22.08 -6.26 13.81
CA LYS A 2 -21.88 -4.95 13.19
C LYS A 2 -20.47 -4.47 13.48
N CYS A 3 -19.64 -4.37 12.43
CA CYS A 3 -18.25 -3.98 12.55
C CYS A 3 -17.96 -2.68 11.78
N ALA A 4 -16.88 -1.97 12.16
CA ALA A 4 -16.53 -0.72 11.53
C ALA A 4 -15.00 -0.48 11.48
N LEU A 5 -14.60 0.49 10.66
CA LEU A 5 -13.35 1.21 10.79
C LEU A 5 -13.66 2.64 11.26
N ILE A 6 -13.02 3.08 12.35
CA ILE A 6 -13.09 4.47 12.78
C ILE A 6 -11.77 5.20 12.49
N GLY A 7 -11.91 6.44 12.05
CA GLY A 7 -10.78 7.34 11.76
C GLY A 7 -11.27 8.75 11.45
N GLU A 8 -10.38 9.72 11.34
CA GLU A 8 -10.77 11.11 11.07
C GLU A 8 -11.21 11.31 9.61
N LYS A 9 -10.49 10.67 8.65
CA LYS A 9 -10.76 10.73 7.21
C LYS A 9 -10.54 9.33 6.60
N LEU A 10 -11.59 8.76 5.99
CA LEU A 10 -11.59 7.37 5.53
C LEU A 10 -11.84 7.21 4.01
N GLY A 11 -11.83 8.30 3.23
CA GLY A 11 -12.30 8.36 1.84
C GLY A 11 -11.70 7.35 0.84
N HIS A 12 -10.55 6.73 1.12
CA HIS A 12 -9.86 5.81 0.21
C HIS A 12 -9.40 4.52 0.89
N SER A 13 -10.10 4.09 1.96
CA SER A 13 -9.74 2.90 2.71
C SER A 13 -10.18 1.61 2.00
N TYR A 14 -9.25 0.69 1.78
CA TYR A 14 -9.56 -0.67 1.29
C TYR A 14 -10.11 -1.59 2.39
N SER A 15 -10.14 -1.15 3.64
CA SER A 15 -10.57 -2.00 4.77
C SER A 15 -11.95 -2.59 4.56
N LYS A 16 -12.93 -1.79 4.08
CA LYS A 16 -14.27 -2.29 3.80
C LYS A 16 -14.25 -3.41 2.77
N LEU A 17 -13.59 -3.21 1.64
CA LEU A 17 -13.48 -4.23 0.58
C LEU A 17 -12.85 -5.53 1.09
N ILE A 18 -11.81 -5.43 1.93
CA ILE A 18 -11.11 -6.59 2.49
C ILE A 18 -12.02 -7.34 3.46
N HIS A 19 -12.66 -6.66 4.41
CA HIS A 19 -13.51 -7.29 5.40
C HIS A 19 -14.77 -7.90 4.76
N GLU A 20 -15.37 -7.24 3.77
CA GLU A 20 -16.49 -7.77 3.00
C GLU A 20 -16.10 -8.98 2.14
N ALA A 21 -14.86 -9.02 1.60
CA ALA A 21 -14.36 -10.16 0.84
C ALA A 21 -14.21 -11.44 1.68
N PHE A 22 -14.10 -11.34 3.01
CA PHE A 22 -14.17 -12.48 3.93
C PHE A 22 -15.59 -12.96 4.17
N GLY A 23 -16.61 -12.12 3.96
CA GLY A 23 -18.01 -12.52 4.01
C GLY A 23 -18.56 -12.91 5.39
N LEU A 24 -17.91 -12.48 6.49
CA LEU A 24 -18.22 -12.95 7.85
C LEU A 24 -19.14 -12.02 8.63
N TYR A 25 -19.15 -10.73 8.32
CA TYR A 25 -19.92 -9.68 9.02
C TYR A 25 -20.09 -8.45 8.12
N SER A 26 -20.99 -7.55 8.52
CA SER A 26 -21.11 -6.24 7.86
C SER A 26 -19.99 -5.31 8.35
N TYR A 27 -19.46 -4.49 7.46
CA TYR A 27 -18.34 -3.59 7.78
C TYR A 27 -18.57 -2.18 7.24
N GLU A 28 -18.53 -1.18 8.10
CA GLU A 28 -18.78 0.20 7.78
C GLU A 28 -17.53 1.08 7.95
N LEU A 29 -17.46 2.16 7.20
CA LEU A 29 -16.46 3.21 7.39
C LEU A 29 -17.11 4.38 8.14
N VAL A 30 -16.63 4.67 9.34
CA VAL A 30 -17.17 5.72 10.21
C VAL A 30 -16.13 6.82 10.37
N SER A 31 -16.27 7.89 9.59
CA SER A 31 -15.46 9.10 9.78
C SER A 31 -15.93 9.80 11.06
N LEU A 32 -15.03 9.94 12.00
CA LEU A 32 -15.33 10.41 13.34
C LEU A 32 -14.47 11.64 13.69
N PRO A 33 -15.04 12.81 14.01
CA PRO A 33 -14.28 13.95 14.50
C PRO A 33 -13.72 13.67 15.90
N ARG A 34 -12.64 14.37 16.28
CA ARG A 34 -11.88 14.10 17.51
C ARG A 34 -12.69 14.21 18.80
N ASP A 35 -13.58 15.19 18.85
CA ASP A 35 -14.47 15.45 19.98
C ASP A 35 -15.57 14.39 20.18
N ARG A 36 -15.84 13.56 19.16
CA ARG A 36 -16.85 12.51 19.23
C ARG A 36 -16.26 11.11 19.54
N VAL A 37 -14.95 10.98 19.63
CA VAL A 37 -14.30 9.66 19.90
C VAL A 37 -14.74 9.11 21.26
N GLY A 38 -14.77 9.92 22.33
CA GLY A 38 -15.19 9.47 23.65
C GLY A 38 -16.61 8.93 23.66
N GLU A 39 -17.55 9.68 23.10
CA GLU A 39 -18.97 9.24 22.97
C GLU A 39 -19.09 7.95 22.17
N PHE A 40 -18.34 7.81 21.07
CA PHE A 40 -18.33 6.57 20.28
C PHE A 40 -17.80 5.37 21.07
N MET A 41 -16.73 5.55 21.86
CA MET A 41 -16.15 4.47 22.67
C MET A 41 -17.12 3.99 23.77
N GLU A 42 -17.84 4.92 24.39
CA GLU A 42 -18.78 4.63 25.48
C GLU A 42 -20.11 4.06 24.97
N ASN A 43 -20.68 4.69 23.94
CA ASN A 43 -22.05 4.48 23.51
C ASN A 43 -22.23 3.99 22.07
N GLY A 44 -21.15 3.75 21.34
CA GLY A 44 -21.20 3.33 19.92
C GLY A 44 -21.92 2.00 19.74
N ASP A 45 -22.77 1.91 18.72
CA ASP A 45 -23.58 0.73 18.36
C ASP A 45 -22.80 -0.19 17.39
N PHE A 46 -21.62 -0.64 17.81
CA PHE A 46 -20.81 -1.61 17.07
C PHE A 46 -20.28 -2.68 18.02
N ASP A 47 -20.34 -3.94 17.57
CA ASP A 47 -19.85 -5.09 18.33
C ASP A 47 -18.30 -5.10 18.37
N ALA A 48 -17.68 -4.71 17.26
CA ALA A 48 -16.23 -4.64 17.10
C ALA A 48 -15.83 -3.59 16.06
N PHE A 49 -14.63 -3.04 16.16
CA PHE A 49 -14.17 -2.06 15.19
C PHE A 49 -12.65 -1.99 15.10
N ASN A 50 -12.16 -1.65 13.91
CA ASN A 50 -10.79 -1.24 13.72
C ASN A 50 -10.63 0.27 13.94
N VAL A 51 -9.42 0.67 14.30
CA VAL A 51 -9.06 2.05 14.57
C VAL A 51 -7.86 2.45 13.71
N THR A 52 -8.00 3.56 12.98
CA THR A 52 -6.89 4.12 12.21
C THR A 52 -6.49 5.51 12.70
N ILE A 53 -5.61 6.17 11.97
CA ILE A 53 -5.10 7.50 12.28
C ILE A 53 -6.26 8.50 12.43
N PRO A 54 -6.20 9.37 13.46
CA PRO A 54 -5.14 9.53 14.46
C PRO A 54 -5.41 8.83 15.80
N TYR A 55 -6.41 7.93 15.89
CA TYR A 55 -7.06 7.50 17.14
C TYR A 55 -6.44 6.27 17.81
N LYS A 56 -5.47 5.59 17.20
CA LYS A 56 -4.88 4.34 17.73
C LYS A 56 -4.34 4.44 19.17
N ARG A 57 -3.90 5.63 19.59
CA ARG A 57 -3.49 5.89 20.98
C ARG A 57 -4.64 6.44 21.82
N THR A 58 -5.49 7.26 21.21
CA THR A 58 -6.61 7.93 21.88
C THR A 58 -7.61 6.94 22.47
N VAL A 59 -7.80 5.78 21.82
CA VAL A 59 -8.76 4.75 22.25
C VAL A 59 -8.25 3.88 23.40
N MET A 60 -6.93 3.86 23.66
CA MET A 60 -6.35 3.00 24.70
C MET A 60 -6.94 3.22 26.11
N PRO A 61 -7.14 4.47 26.59
CA PRO A 61 -7.71 4.70 27.93
C PRO A 61 -9.15 4.18 28.12
N TYR A 62 -9.88 3.93 27.04
CA TYR A 62 -11.24 3.39 27.08
C TYR A 62 -11.28 1.85 27.13
N CYS A 63 -10.15 1.19 26.91
CA CYS A 63 -10.07 -0.28 26.93
C CYS A 63 -9.86 -0.79 28.36
N SER A 64 -10.72 -1.70 28.82
CA SER A 64 -10.56 -2.43 30.08
C SER A 64 -9.44 -3.47 30.01
N TYR A 65 -9.16 -3.97 28.80
CA TYR A 65 -8.05 -4.88 28.51
C TYR A 65 -7.31 -4.42 27.27
N ILE A 66 -5.97 -4.50 27.29
CA ILE A 66 -5.10 -4.24 26.14
C ILE A 66 -4.14 -5.43 26.03
N SER A 67 -4.05 -6.02 24.84
CA SER A 67 -3.15 -7.15 24.59
C SER A 67 -1.66 -6.80 24.83
N PRO A 68 -0.79 -7.76 25.18
CA PRO A 68 0.63 -7.51 25.41
C PRO A 68 1.33 -6.83 24.22
N GLU A 69 1.00 -7.23 23.00
CA GLU A 69 1.55 -6.65 21.77
C GLU A 69 1.10 -5.19 21.61
N ALA A 70 -0.18 -4.90 21.84
CA ALA A 70 -0.71 -3.54 21.76
C ALA A 70 -0.12 -2.63 22.85
N GLN A 71 0.12 -3.16 24.07
CA GLN A 71 0.82 -2.43 25.14
C GLN A 71 2.27 -2.14 24.75
N LYS A 72 3.01 -3.16 24.25
CA LYS A 72 4.40 -3.03 23.82
C LYS A 72 4.56 -1.98 22.71
N ILE A 73 3.64 -1.97 21.73
CA ILE A 73 3.63 -1.02 20.61
C ILE A 73 3.13 0.35 21.06
N GLY A 74 2.29 0.43 22.11
CA GLY A 74 1.67 1.67 22.58
C GLY A 74 0.58 2.17 21.63
N SER A 75 -0.14 1.24 20.95
CA SER A 75 -1.26 1.59 20.07
C SER A 75 -2.22 0.41 19.88
N VAL A 76 -3.51 0.73 19.77
CA VAL A 76 -4.62 -0.19 19.50
C VAL A 76 -5.19 0.12 18.13
N ASN A 77 -5.33 -0.87 17.27
CA ASN A 77 -5.97 -0.75 15.96
C ASN A 77 -7.20 -1.64 15.80
N THR A 78 -7.51 -2.46 16.81
CA THR A 78 -8.64 -3.41 16.80
C THR A 78 -9.25 -3.44 18.18
N VAL A 79 -10.56 -3.25 18.28
CA VAL A 79 -11.31 -3.23 19.54
C VAL A 79 -12.53 -4.13 19.40
N ILE A 80 -12.78 -4.93 20.43
CA ILE A 80 -14.03 -5.70 20.58
C ILE A 80 -14.76 -5.27 21.83
N ARG A 81 -16.08 -5.25 21.76
CA ARG A 81 -16.96 -4.99 22.90
C ARG A 81 -17.32 -6.31 23.55
N THR A 82 -17.04 -6.44 24.83
CA THR A 82 -17.33 -7.62 25.65
C THR A 82 -18.21 -7.26 26.83
N GLN A 83 -18.63 -8.26 27.60
CA GLN A 83 -19.38 -8.02 28.85
C GLN A 83 -18.55 -7.26 29.89
N ASP A 84 -17.21 -7.43 29.84
CA ASP A 84 -16.26 -6.80 30.79
C ASP A 84 -15.71 -5.46 30.29
N GLY A 85 -16.24 -4.94 29.18
CA GLY A 85 -15.84 -3.65 28.59
C GLY A 85 -15.16 -3.81 27.22
N LEU A 86 -14.36 -2.82 26.85
CA LEU A 86 -13.67 -2.79 25.56
C LEU A 86 -12.29 -3.46 25.67
N HIS A 87 -12.04 -4.42 24.77
CA HIS A 87 -10.74 -5.10 24.69
C HIS A 87 -9.99 -4.62 23.44
N GLY A 88 -8.77 -4.11 23.63
CA GLY A 88 -7.92 -3.54 22.61
C GLY A 88 -6.79 -4.45 22.16
N PHE A 89 -6.57 -4.55 20.87
CA PHE A 89 -5.53 -5.37 20.23
C PHE A 89 -4.77 -4.56 19.18
N ASN A 90 -3.63 -5.08 18.73
CA ASN A 90 -2.90 -4.53 17.61
C ASN A 90 -2.65 -5.62 16.55
N THR A 91 -3.48 -5.62 15.51
CA THR A 91 -3.37 -6.58 14.39
C THR A 91 -2.35 -6.17 13.33
N ASP A 92 -1.87 -4.91 13.35
CA ASP A 92 -0.77 -4.47 12.49
C ASP A 92 0.50 -5.29 12.76
N TYR A 93 0.72 -5.72 14.00
CA TYR A 93 1.84 -6.60 14.38
C TYR A 93 1.81 -7.90 13.56
N PHE A 94 0.67 -8.58 13.57
CA PHE A 94 0.47 -9.81 12.80
C PHE A 94 0.60 -9.55 11.30
N GLY A 95 -0.03 -8.48 10.81
CA GLY A 95 0.02 -8.09 9.40
C GLY A 95 1.45 -7.85 8.90
N PHE A 96 2.23 -7.08 9.65
CA PHE A 96 3.62 -6.79 9.29
C PHE A 96 4.50 -8.06 9.34
N LYS A 97 4.36 -8.88 10.38
CA LYS A 97 5.08 -10.16 10.49
C LYS A 97 4.75 -11.10 9.33
N SER A 98 3.47 -11.20 8.97
CA SER A 98 3.02 -12.04 7.84
C SER A 98 3.54 -11.52 6.50
N MET A 99 3.60 -10.20 6.30
CA MET A 99 4.18 -9.59 5.10
C MET A 99 5.65 -9.94 4.95
N ALA A 100 6.44 -9.83 6.00
CA ALA A 100 7.86 -10.20 5.99
C ALA A 100 8.05 -11.70 5.71
N ALA A 101 7.31 -12.56 6.40
CA ALA A 101 7.37 -14.01 6.22
C ALA A 101 7.02 -14.43 4.79
N ARG A 102 5.97 -13.84 4.20
CA ARG A 102 5.57 -14.11 2.81
C ARG A 102 6.66 -13.71 1.81
N ALA A 103 7.39 -12.65 2.08
CA ALA A 103 8.51 -12.21 1.24
C ALA A 103 9.81 -13.01 1.48
N GLY A 104 9.80 -13.99 2.40
CA GLY A 104 11.00 -14.74 2.78
C GLY A 104 12.04 -13.89 3.51
N ILE A 105 11.63 -12.81 4.16
CA ILE A 105 12.52 -11.87 4.85
C ILE A 105 12.63 -12.28 6.33
N ASP A 106 13.85 -12.59 6.74
CA ASP A 106 14.22 -12.91 8.12
C ASP A 106 14.94 -11.72 8.77
N PHE A 107 14.65 -11.48 10.04
CA PHE A 107 15.29 -10.43 10.83
C PHE A 107 16.39 -10.96 11.77
N ALA A 108 16.47 -12.26 11.97
CA ALA A 108 17.39 -12.85 12.94
C ALA A 108 18.85 -12.49 12.65
N GLY A 109 19.51 -11.82 13.60
CA GLY A 109 20.90 -11.37 13.48
C GLY A 109 21.12 -10.21 12.50
N LYS A 110 20.05 -9.61 11.93
CA LYS A 110 20.16 -8.56 10.92
C LYS A 110 20.19 -7.15 11.49
N LYS A 111 20.86 -6.27 10.76
CA LYS A 111 20.86 -4.83 11.00
C LYS A 111 19.72 -4.19 10.24
N VAL A 112 18.71 -3.74 10.98
CA VAL A 112 17.46 -3.21 10.45
C VAL A 112 17.45 -1.69 10.53
N VAL A 113 17.13 -1.04 9.44
CA VAL A 113 16.88 0.42 9.38
C VAL A 113 15.40 0.66 9.09
N ILE A 114 14.74 1.45 9.94
CA ILE A 114 13.35 1.83 9.80
C ILE A 114 13.27 3.31 9.47
N LEU A 115 12.74 3.64 8.30
CA LEU A 115 12.49 5.01 7.87
C LEU A 115 11.14 5.48 8.42
N GLY A 116 11.15 6.58 9.18
CA GLY A 116 9.98 7.15 9.83
C GLY A 116 9.87 6.79 11.31
N SER A 117 9.24 7.68 12.10
CA SER A 117 9.04 7.54 13.55
C SER A 117 7.56 7.55 13.96
N GLY A 118 6.66 7.25 13.03
CA GLY A 118 5.21 7.20 13.25
C GLY A 118 4.74 5.91 13.93
N GLY A 119 3.42 5.75 14.06
CA GLY A 119 2.82 4.57 14.71
C GLY A 119 3.23 3.25 14.09
N THR A 120 3.30 3.17 12.76
CA THR A 120 3.69 1.93 12.07
C THR A 120 5.17 1.58 12.28
N SER A 121 6.04 2.58 12.51
CA SER A 121 7.45 2.32 12.85
C SER A 121 7.61 1.59 14.18
N LEU A 122 6.73 1.85 15.14
CA LEU A 122 6.71 1.13 16.42
C LEU A 122 6.32 -0.33 16.23
N THR A 123 5.36 -0.61 15.35
CA THR A 123 5.00 -1.97 14.96
C THR A 123 6.16 -2.70 14.29
N ALA A 124 6.78 -2.08 13.28
CA ALA A 124 7.94 -2.65 12.58
C ALA A 124 9.11 -2.92 13.54
N LYS A 125 9.39 -1.98 14.45
CA LYS A 125 10.41 -2.13 15.49
C LYS A 125 10.12 -3.30 16.43
N ALA A 126 8.87 -3.43 16.88
CA ALA A 126 8.46 -4.52 17.77
C ALA A 126 8.62 -5.88 17.09
N VAL A 127 8.15 -6.01 15.84
CA VAL A 127 8.28 -7.27 15.07
C VAL A 127 9.75 -7.61 14.81
N ALA A 128 10.56 -6.67 14.34
CA ALA A 128 11.98 -6.89 14.06
C ALA A 128 12.72 -7.34 15.34
N ALA A 129 12.43 -6.71 16.49
CA ALA A 129 13.03 -7.09 17.77
C ALA A 129 12.61 -8.50 18.21
N ASP A 130 11.31 -8.84 18.10
CA ASP A 130 10.79 -10.16 18.48
C ASP A 130 11.25 -11.27 17.53
N CYS A 131 11.62 -10.92 16.29
CA CYS A 131 12.23 -11.84 15.34
C CYS A 131 13.76 -11.86 15.40
N GLY A 132 14.37 -11.27 16.45
CA GLY A 132 15.80 -11.43 16.73
C GLY A 132 16.74 -10.53 15.93
N ALA A 133 16.30 -9.35 15.49
CA ALA A 133 17.20 -8.38 14.86
C ALA A 133 18.35 -8.00 15.81
N ASP A 134 19.59 -7.97 15.27
CA ASP A 134 20.80 -7.60 16.01
C ASP A 134 20.81 -6.11 16.40
N ARG A 135 20.47 -5.27 15.42
CA ARG A 135 20.38 -3.81 15.62
C ARG A 135 19.20 -3.23 14.87
N ILE A 136 18.44 -2.37 15.54
CA ILE A 136 17.31 -1.65 14.93
C ILE A 136 17.55 -0.17 15.08
N THR A 137 17.69 0.53 13.96
CA THR A 137 17.90 1.98 13.91
C THR A 137 16.71 2.65 13.25
N VAL A 138 16.16 3.66 13.91
CA VAL A 138 15.06 4.46 13.36
C VAL A 138 15.61 5.77 12.81
N VAL A 139 15.32 6.04 11.55
CA VAL A 139 15.68 7.28 10.86
C VAL A 139 14.45 8.20 10.84
N SER A 140 14.60 9.42 11.30
CA SER A 140 13.55 10.44 11.26
C SER A 140 14.13 11.84 11.03
N ARG A 141 13.29 12.80 10.64
CA ARG A 141 13.71 14.17 10.33
C ARG A 141 14.42 14.89 11.50
N SER A 142 14.08 14.55 12.74
CA SER A 142 14.59 15.16 13.96
C SER A 142 15.29 14.18 14.90
N GLY A 143 15.56 12.95 14.45
CA GLY A 143 16.25 11.92 15.22
C GLY A 143 17.77 12.07 15.17
N GLU A 144 18.45 11.31 16.02
CA GLU A 144 19.92 11.15 16.00
C GLU A 144 20.39 10.66 14.62
N TYR A 145 19.68 9.67 14.07
CA TYR A 145 19.82 9.24 12.69
C TYR A 145 18.73 9.91 11.84
N ASN A 146 19.17 10.66 10.85
CA ASN A 146 18.30 11.43 9.96
C ASN A 146 18.73 11.25 8.49
N TYR A 147 18.03 11.89 7.57
CA TYR A 147 18.27 11.75 6.13
C TYR A 147 19.56 12.41 5.64
N GLU A 148 20.27 13.16 6.49
CA GLU A 148 21.54 13.84 6.18
C GLU A 148 22.77 13.01 6.59
N ASN A 149 22.60 11.94 7.40
CA ASN A 149 23.69 11.12 7.92
C ASN A 149 23.52 9.61 7.68
N LEU A 150 22.86 9.24 6.56
CA LEU A 150 22.59 7.85 6.18
C LEU A 150 23.85 7.02 5.95
N GLU A 151 24.98 7.65 5.64
CA GLU A 151 26.28 7.00 5.46
C GLU A 151 26.72 6.21 6.70
N LYS A 152 26.23 6.58 7.89
CA LYS A 152 26.46 5.85 9.14
C LYS A 152 25.72 4.50 9.23
N LEU A 153 24.81 4.27 8.29
CA LEU A 153 23.91 3.10 8.22
C LEU A 153 24.14 2.26 6.96
N CYS A 154 25.27 2.44 6.28
CA CYS A 154 25.61 1.71 5.04
C CYS A 154 25.74 0.19 5.23
N ASP A 155 25.80 -0.30 6.47
CA ASP A 155 25.80 -1.72 6.84
C ASP A 155 24.39 -2.31 7.07
N CYS A 156 23.34 -1.55 6.76
CA CYS A 156 21.96 -2.00 6.81
C CYS A 156 21.73 -3.22 5.90
N GLU A 157 21.07 -4.25 6.44
CA GLU A 157 20.72 -5.48 5.73
C GLU A 157 19.23 -5.53 5.41
N VAL A 158 18.37 -4.97 6.28
CA VAL A 158 16.92 -4.90 6.05
C VAL A 158 16.47 -3.45 6.17
N LEU A 159 15.89 -2.91 5.11
CA LEU A 159 15.36 -1.55 5.06
C LEU A 159 13.82 -1.58 5.11
N ILE A 160 13.23 -0.80 6.01
CA ILE A 160 11.78 -0.74 6.19
C ILE A 160 11.32 0.70 6.02
N ASN A 161 10.48 0.97 5.01
CA ASN A 161 9.82 2.27 4.88
C ASN A 161 8.49 2.27 5.63
N THR A 162 8.37 3.16 6.62
CA THR A 162 7.13 3.44 7.36
C THR A 162 6.68 4.90 7.21
N THR A 163 7.29 5.62 6.26
CA THR A 163 6.93 7.00 5.92
C THR A 163 5.83 7.03 4.85
N PRO A 164 5.15 8.16 4.65
CA PRO A 164 4.23 8.34 3.53
C PRO A 164 4.93 8.73 2.21
N VAL A 165 6.28 8.77 2.16
CA VAL A 165 7.01 9.18 0.95
C VAL A 165 6.89 8.09 -0.11
N GLY A 166 6.40 8.47 -1.28
CA GLY A 166 6.09 7.55 -2.38
C GLY A 166 4.64 7.06 -2.39
N MET A 167 3.82 7.47 -1.42
CA MET A 167 2.39 7.16 -1.38
C MET A 167 1.60 8.11 -2.32
N TYR A 168 0.58 7.58 -2.99
CA TYR A 168 -0.35 8.38 -3.78
C TYR A 168 -0.91 9.58 -2.97
N PRO A 169 -1.01 10.79 -3.54
CA PRO A 169 -0.78 11.15 -4.95
C PRO A 169 0.68 11.50 -5.30
N ASN A 170 1.62 11.43 -4.37
CA ASN A 170 3.02 11.80 -4.57
C ASN A 170 3.87 10.56 -4.93
N ASN A 171 3.49 9.88 -6.04
CA ASN A 171 4.21 8.73 -6.56
C ASN A 171 5.58 9.13 -7.15
N GLY A 172 6.41 8.14 -7.46
CA GLY A 172 7.68 8.35 -8.17
C GLY A 172 8.79 8.99 -7.32
N CYS A 173 8.62 9.00 -5.98
CA CYS A 173 9.67 9.44 -5.07
C CYS A 173 9.92 8.41 -3.97
N SER A 174 11.16 8.38 -3.50
CA SER A 174 11.59 7.55 -2.37
C SER A 174 12.22 8.41 -1.28
N ALA A 175 12.06 8.00 -0.03
CA ALA A 175 12.68 8.68 1.11
C ALA A 175 14.21 8.57 1.08
N VAL A 176 14.74 7.53 0.45
CA VAL A 176 16.17 7.26 0.31
C VAL A 176 16.46 6.62 -1.05
N LYS A 177 17.70 6.72 -1.52
CA LYS A 177 18.20 5.91 -2.63
C LYS A 177 18.76 4.60 -2.06
N LEU A 178 18.39 3.47 -2.62
CA LEU A 178 18.87 2.17 -2.17
C LEU A 178 20.40 1.99 -2.34
N ASP A 179 21.02 2.80 -3.20
CA ASP A 179 22.48 2.91 -3.36
C ASP A 179 23.22 3.30 -2.07
N SER A 180 22.56 4.01 -1.17
CA SER A 180 23.11 4.36 0.14
C SER A 180 23.27 3.16 1.07
N PHE A 181 22.68 2.01 0.72
CA PHE A 181 22.68 0.79 1.53
C PHE A 181 23.21 -0.42 0.75
N PRO A 182 24.53 -0.49 0.48
CA PRO A 182 25.12 -1.50 -0.40
C PRO A 182 25.01 -2.93 0.12
N ARG A 183 24.74 -3.12 1.42
CA ARG A 183 24.52 -4.42 2.04
C ARG A 183 23.04 -4.80 2.19
N CYS A 184 22.13 -3.96 1.71
CA CYS A 184 20.70 -4.22 1.81
C CYS A 184 20.33 -5.44 0.96
N GLU A 185 19.75 -6.43 1.60
CA GLU A 185 19.29 -7.69 1.01
C GLU A 185 17.77 -7.85 1.06
N ALA A 186 17.09 -6.97 1.82
CA ALA A 186 15.64 -7.00 1.95
C ALA A 186 15.03 -5.60 2.15
N VAL A 187 13.88 -5.36 1.49
CA VAL A 187 13.13 -4.10 1.58
C VAL A 187 11.65 -4.38 1.89
N LEU A 188 11.13 -3.74 2.93
CA LEU A 188 9.71 -3.73 3.24
C LEU A 188 9.18 -2.30 3.17
N ASP A 189 8.06 -2.10 2.47
CA ASP A 189 7.38 -0.82 2.41
C ASP A 189 5.93 -0.98 2.87
N VAL A 190 5.51 -0.21 3.87
CA VAL A 190 4.13 -0.29 4.38
C VAL A 190 3.12 0.41 3.49
N ILE A 191 3.57 1.11 2.46
CA ILE A 191 2.71 1.73 1.47
C ILE A 191 2.06 0.64 0.61
N TYR A 192 0.75 0.75 0.42
CA TYR A 192 -0.04 -0.15 -0.41
C TYR A 192 -0.67 0.53 -1.63
N ASN A 193 -0.53 1.83 -1.75
CA ASN A 193 -0.99 2.61 -2.89
C ASN A 193 0.04 3.71 -3.23
N PRO A 194 0.83 3.56 -4.30
CA PRO A 194 0.80 2.47 -5.30
C PRO A 194 1.26 1.13 -4.71
N LEU A 195 1.03 0.04 -5.45
CA LEU A 195 1.50 -1.31 -5.06
C LEU A 195 3.03 -1.42 -5.16
N ARG A 196 3.63 -0.69 -6.08
CA ARG A 196 5.08 -0.61 -6.29
C ARG A 196 5.50 0.85 -6.10
N THR A 197 6.05 1.15 -4.94
CA THR A 197 6.69 2.44 -4.68
C THR A 197 8.05 2.51 -5.38
N GLU A 198 8.59 3.70 -5.55
CA GLU A 198 9.94 3.89 -6.09
C GLU A 198 11.00 3.06 -5.33
N LEU A 199 10.88 2.94 -4.00
CA LEU A 199 11.77 2.11 -3.19
C LEU A 199 11.66 0.61 -3.54
N ILE A 200 10.44 0.11 -3.73
CA ILE A 200 10.19 -1.28 -4.17
C ILE A 200 10.72 -1.51 -5.58
N MET A 201 10.58 -0.53 -6.48
CA MET A 201 11.13 -0.63 -7.84
C MET A 201 12.66 -0.76 -7.82
N GLN A 202 13.36 0.09 -7.05
CA GLN A 202 14.82 0.00 -6.88
C GLN A 202 15.26 -1.37 -6.30
N ALA A 203 14.46 -1.96 -5.39
CA ALA A 203 14.73 -3.28 -4.85
C ALA A 203 14.57 -4.38 -5.90
N LEU A 204 13.50 -4.33 -6.71
CA LEU A 204 13.25 -5.27 -7.80
C LEU A 204 14.35 -5.24 -8.87
N GLU A 205 14.79 -4.06 -9.30
CA GLU A 205 15.87 -3.86 -10.27
C GLU A 205 17.19 -4.48 -9.81
N ARG A 206 17.43 -4.53 -8.49
CA ARG A 206 18.60 -5.15 -7.88
C ARG A 206 18.44 -6.62 -7.54
N GLY A 207 17.27 -7.20 -7.76
CA GLY A 207 16.95 -8.57 -7.36
C GLY A 207 16.91 -8.76 -5.83
N ILE A 208 16.64 -7.70 -5.06
CA ILE A 208 16.53 -7.72 -3.61
C ILE A 208 15.13 -8.18 -3.21
N SER A 209 15.02 -9.06 -2.22
CA SER A 209 13.74 -9.51 -1.68
C SER A 209 12.93 -8.31 -1.16
N CYS A 210 11.68 -8.15 -1.62
CA CYS A 210 10.88 -7.00 -1.20
C CYS A 210 9.38 -7.28 -1.14
N SER A 211 8.66 -6.47 -0.36
CA SER A 211 7.19 -6.48 -0.32
C SER A 211 6.63 -5.10 -0.02
N GLY A 212 5.56 -4.74 -0.75
CA GLY A 212 4.71 -3.58 -0.44
C GLY A 212 3.61 -3.92 0.57
N GLY A 213 2.94 -2.89 1.11
CA GLY A 213 2.06 -2.98 2.28
C GLY A 213 0.69 -3.63 2.06
N LEU A 214 0.29 -3.95 0.82
CA LEU A 214 -1.06 -4.50 0.60
C LEU A 214 -1.27 -5.84 1.33
N TYR A 215 -0.26 -6.72 1.33
CA TYR A 215 -0.39 -7.99 2.05
C TYR A 215 -0.51 -7.79 3.57
N MET A 216 0.26 -6.86 4.14
CA MET A 216 0.11 -6.46 5.55
C MET A 216 -1.33 -6.01 5.84
N LEU A 217 -1.92 -5.20 4.94
CA LEU A 217 -3.28 -4.68 5.11
C LEU A 217 -4.34 -5.79 5.10
N VAL A 218 -4.19 -6.82 4.26
CA VAL A 218 -5.10 -7.97 4.21
C VAL A 218 -4.89 -8.88 5.42
N ALA A 219 -3.65 -9.19 5.76
CA ALA A 219 -3.35 -10.10 6.87
C ALA A 219 -3.79 -9.53 8.24
N GLN A 220 -3.62 -8.20 8.47
CA GLN A 220 -4.13 -7.57 9.70
C GLN A 220 -5.65 -7.63 9.80
N ALA A 221 -6.37 -7.53 8.67
CA ALA A 221 -7.82 -7.64 8.64
C ALA A 221 -8.28 -9.10 8.93
N ALA A 222 -7.56 -10.09 8.43
CA ALA A 222 -7.80 -11.49 8.78
C ALA A 222 -7.63 -11.75 10.29
N GLN A 223 -6.58 -11.17 10.89
CA GLN A 223 -6.38 -11.25 12.33
C GLN A 223 -7.47 -10.48 13.12
N SER A 224 -7.97 -9.35 12.58
CA SER A 224 -9.10 -8.63 13.18
C SER A 224 -10.37 -9.50 13.16
N ALA A 225 -10.65 -10.20 12.06
CA ALA A 225 -11.80 -11.12 11.96
C ALA A 225 -11.74 -12.25 13.00
N LYS A 226 -10.54 -12.75 13.31
CA LYS A 226 -10.35 -13.72 14.39
C LYS A 226 -10.79 -13.17 15.75
N TYR A 227 -10.46 -11.90 16.05
CA TYR A 227 -10.92 -11.26 17.28
C TYR A 227 -12.42 -10.93 17.24
N PHE A 228 -12.94 -10.50 16.10
CA PHE A 228 -14.34 -10.09 15.97
C PHE A 228 -15.31 -11.26 16.14
N CYS A 229 -15.10 -12.34 15.43
CA CYS A 229 -16.06 -13.45 15.36
C CYS A 229 -15.46 -14.85 15.56
N SER A 230 -14.24 -14.94 16.12
CA SER A 230 -13.50 -16.19 16.33
C SER A 230 -13.26 -17.01 15.05
N ALA A 231 -13.33 -16.37 13.88
CA ALA A 231 -13.08 -17.01 12.60
C ALA A 231 -11.58 -17.13 12.34
N GLU A 232 -11.12 -18.32 11.99
CA GLU A 232 -9.74 -18.51 11.54
C GLU A 232 -9.67 -18.41 10.03
N ILE A 233 -9.04 -17.32 9.55
CA ILE A 233 -8.79 -17.08 8.12
C ILE A 233 -7.36 -17.57 7.84
N GLY A 234 -7.23 -18.66 7.10
CA GLY A 234 -5.94 -19.27 6.77
C GLY A 234 -5.21 -18.49 5.66
N GLU A 235 -3.91 -18.79 5.50
CA GLU A 235 -3.03 -18.14 4.50
C GLU A 235 -3.59 -18.20 3.07
N LYS A 236 -4.23 -19.30 2.67
CA LYS A 236 -4.82 -19.43 1.34
C LYS A 236 -5.91 -18.39 1.08
N GLU A 237 -6.71 -18.09 2.08
CA GLU A 237 -7.79 -17.10 1.97
C GLU A 237 -7.23 -15.68 2.00
N ILE A 238 -6.23 -15.40 2.84
CA ILE A 238 -5.49 -14.14 2.84
C ILE A 238 -4.87 -13.90 1.46
N GLU A 239 -4.22 -14.90 0.90
CA GLU A 239 -3.60 -14.81 -0.43
C GLU A 239 -4.65 -14.60 -1.54
N ARG A 240 -5.82 -15.27 -1.46
CA ARG A 240 -6.93 -15.07 -2.39
C ARG A 240 -7.40 -13.62 -2.41
N VAL A 241 -7.68 -13.05 -1.22
CA VAL A 241 -8.15 -11.67 -1.10
C VAL A 241 -7.07 -10.69 -1.53
N PHE A 242 -5.81 -10.94 -1.14
CA PHE A 242 -4.67 -10.12 -1.57
C PHE A 242 -4.56 -10.07 -3.10
N ARG A 243 -4.60 -11.23 -3.77
CA ARG A 243 -4.49 -11.30 -5.24
C ARG A 243 -5.66 -10.62 -5.94
N SER A 244 -6.88 -10.82 -5.45
CA SER A 244 -8.06 -10.16 -6.01
C SER A 244 -7.90 -8.64 -5.95
N LEU A 245 -7.56 -8.10 -4.78
CA LEU A 245 -7.34 -6.65 -4.62
C LEU A 245 -6.16 -6.13 -5.44
N ALA A 246 -5.04 -6.87 -5.49
CA ALA A 246 -3.90 -6.47 -6.30
C ALA A 246 -4.28 -6.39 -7.78
N LEU A 247 -5.07 -7.34 -8.27
CA LEU A 247 -5.59 -7.31 -9.63
C LEU A 247 -6.51 -6.11 -9.84
N ASP A 248 -7.43 -5.84 -8.92
CA ASP A 248 -8.43 -4.75 -9.06
C ASP A 248 -7.81 -3.36 -9.12
N VAL A 249 -6.66 -3.15 -8.48
CA VAL A 249 -5.98 -1.84 -8.44
C VAL A 249 -4.87 -1.70 -9.48
N GLN A 250 -4.38 -2.78 -10.07
CA GLN A 250 -3.35 -2.74 -11.12
C GLN A 250 -3.96 -2.45 -12.48
N ASN A 251 -3.28 -1.64 -13.27
CA ASN A 251 -3.57 -1.49 -14.69
C ASN A 251 -2.89 -2.63 -15.48
N ILE A 252 -3.54 -3.07 -16.55
CA ILE A 252 -2.96 -3.99 -17.53
C ILE A 252 -2.48 -3.14 -18.70
N VAL A 253 -1.17 -3.07 -18.90
CA VAL A 253 -0.59 -2.28 -19.98
C VAL A 253 -0.18 -3.18 -21.14
N LEU A 254 -0.75 -2.93 -22.31
CA LEU A 254 -0.45 -3.63 -23.54
C LEU A 254 0.55 -2.82 -24.36
N VAL A 255 1.78 -3.33 -24.48
CA VAL A 255 2.86 -2.71 -25.24
C VAL A 255 3.18 -3.53 -26.48
N GLY A 256 3.63 -2.88 -27.55
CA GLY A 256 4.01 -3.56 -28.77
C GLY A 256 4.00 -2.63 -30.00
N MET A 257 4.52 -3.14 -31.12
CA MET A 257 4.61 -2.38 -32.38
C MET A 257 3.23 -1.95 -32.92
N PRO A 258 3.16 -0.90 -33.74
CA PRO A 258 1.95 -0.56 -34.46
C PRO A 258 1.39 -1.76 -35.23
N GLY A 259 0.06 -1.94 -35.22
CA GLY A 259 -0.61 -3.03 -35.93
C GLY A 259 -0.47 -4.44 -35.34
N CYS A 260 0.20 -4.64 -34.18
CA CYS A 260 0.35 -5.97 -33.56
C CYS A 260 -0.91 -6.46 -32.81
N GLY A 261 -2.03 -5.74 -32.87
CA GLY A 261 -3.32 -6.20 -32.33
C GLY A 261 -3.58 -5.79 -30.85
N LYS A 262 -2.87 -4.83 -30.30
CA LYS A 262 -3.09 -4.35 -28.91
C LYS A 262 -4.55 -3.99 -28.62
N THR A 263 -5.18 -3.19 -29.46
CA THR A 263 -6.57 -2.77 -29.31
C THR A 263 -7.54 -3.96 -29.38
N THR A 264 -7.26 -4.97 -30.22
CA THR A 264 -8.05 -6.21 -30.28
C THR A 264 -7.93 -7.02 -29.01
N VAL A 265 -6.72 -7.14 -28.44
CA VAL A 265 -6.45 -7.81 -27.16
C VAL A 265 -7.09 -7.03 -26.02
N ALA A 266 -7.00 -5.69 -26.01
CA ALA A 266 -7.66 -4.85 -25.02
C ALA A 266 -9.18 -5.09 -24.96
N ALA A 267 -9.84 -5.07 -26.12
CA ALA A 267 -11.28 -5.35 -26.22
C ALA A 267 -11.67 -6.78 -25.78
N ALA A 268 -10.80 -7.76 -26.01
CA ALA A 268 -11.01 -9.13 -25.53
C ALA A 268 -10.87 -9.22 -23.99
N LEU A 269 -9.87 -8.58 -23.43
CA LEU A 269 -9.66 -8.51 -21.98
C LEU A 269 -10.78 -7.72 -21.28
N GLU A 270 -11.27 -6.65 -21.88
CA GLU A 270 -12.42 -5.87 -21.36
C GLU A 270 -13.65 -6.77 -21.22
N ARG A 271 -13.97 -7.57 -22.24
CA ARG A 271 -15.10 -8.54 -22.18
C ARG A 271 -14.90 -9.63 -21.13
N LEU A 272 -13.67 -10.09 -20.95
CA LEU A 272 -13.35 -11.16 -19.98
C LEU A 272 -13.30 -10.69 -18.54
N THR A 273 -12.84 -9.46 -18.31
CA THR A 273 -12.55 -8.95 -16.95
C THR A 273 -13.56 -7.91 -16.47
N GLY A 274 -14.36 -7.33 -17.36
CA GLY A 274 -15.26 -6.21 -17.07
C GLY A 274 -14.53 -4.88 -16.84
N ARG A 275 -13.21 -4.81 -17.06
CA ARG A 275 -12.41 -3.60 -16.90
C ARG A 275 -12.54 -2.71 -18.12
N LYS A 276 -12.54 -1.39 -17.91
CA LYS A 276 -12.54 -0.42 -19.00
C LYS A 276 -11.20 -0.47 -19.76
N SER A 277 -11.27 -0.55 -21.10
CA SER A 277 -10.10 -0.39 -21.95
C SER A 277 -9.95 1.07 -22.42
N VAL A 278 -8.70 1.51 -22.52
CA VAL A 278 -8.31 2.85 -22.96
C VAL A 278 -7.16 2.72 -23.94
N ASP A 279 -7.23 3.42 -25.07
CA ASP A 279 -6.17 3.50 -26.07
C ASP A 279 -5.50 4.88 -25.98
N THR A 280 -4.17 4.93 -25.82
CA THR A 280 -3.45 6.19 -25.62
C THR A 280 -3.47 7.05 -26.88
N ASP A 281 -3.44 6.46 -28.09
CA ASP A 281 -3.53 7.23 -29.33
C ASP A 281 -4.90 7.91 -29.44
N SER A 282 -5.99 7.23 -29.06
CA SER A 282 -7.33 7.82 -29.03
C SER A 282 -7.45 8.98 -28.01
N LEU A 283 -6.79 8.87 -26.86
CA LEU A 283 -6.76 9.99 -25.90
C LEU A 283 -6.01 11.20 -26.44
N VAL A 284 -4.93 10.98 -27.17
CA VAL A 284 -4.17 12.08 -27.83
C VAL A 284 -5.04 12.74 -28.91
N GLU A 285 -5.72 11.96 -29.74
CA GLU A 285 -6.63 12.49 -30.76
C GLU A 285 -7.78 13.30 -30.17
N GLU A 286 -8.39 12.82 -29.10
CA GLU A 286 -9.46 13.53 -28.37
C GLU A 286 -8.95 14.85 -27.77
N ALA A 287 -7.76 14.84 -27.16
CA ALA A 287 -7.17 16.04 -26.56
C ALA A 287 -6.75 17.09 -27.61
N ALA A 288 -6.21 16.62 -28.74
CA ALA A 288 -5.76 17.50 -29.83
C ALA A 288 -6.89 17.95 -30.77
N GLY A 289 -8.01 17.23 -30.79
CA GLY A 289 -9.12 17.50 -31.76
C GLY A 289 -8.77 17.13 -33.20
N MET A 290 -7.71 16.32 -33.43
CA MET A 290 -7.26 15.93 -34.76
C MET A 290 -6.63 14.54 -34.73
N SER A 291 -6.47 13.89 -35.89
CA SER A 291 -5.90 12.56 -36.00
C SER A 291 -4.38 12.55 -35.73
N VAL A 292 -3.86 11.40 -35.26
CA VAL A 292 -2.40 11.21 -35.04
C VAL A 292 -1.59 11.55 -36.30
N PRO A 293 -1.97 11.10 -37.53
CA PRO A 293 -1.26 11.52 -38.76
C PRO A 293 -1.24 13.04 -38.98
N ASP A 294 -2.34 13.75 -38.68
CA ASP A 294 -2.41 15.20 -38.85
C ASP A 294 -1.51 15.91 -37.81
N ILE A 295 -1.46 15.43 -36.55
CA ILE A 295 -0.53 15.95 -35.55
C ILE A 295 0.92 15.83 -36.02
N PHE A 296 1.31 14.66 -36.56
CA PHE A 296 2.66 14.46 -37.11
C PHE A 296 2.97 15.39 -38.26
N SER A 297 2.00 15.62 -39.16
CA SER A 297 2.23 16.45 -40.35
C SER A 297 2.26 17.95 -40.04
N GLU A 298 1.49 18.43 -39.07
CA GLU A 298 1.36 19.83 -38.74
C GLU A 298 2.34 20.28 -37.63
N TYR A 299 2.55 19.46 -36.62
CA TYR A 299 3.33 19.83 -35.42
C TYR A 299 4.60 18.97 -35.21
N GLY A 300 4.73 17.85 -35.93
CA GLY A 300 5.90 16.98 -35.86
C GLY A 300 5.88 16.00 -34.69
N GLU A 301 6.90 15.11 -34.69
CA GLU A 301 6.98 14.01 -33.70
C GLU A 301 7.14 14.50 -32.25
N ALA A 302 7.92 15.54 -32.04
CA ALA A 302 8.18 16.05 -30.69
C ALA A 302 6.89 16.49 -29.96
N HIS A 303 6.01 17.19 -30.68
CA HIS A 303 4.74 17.63 -30.13
C HIS A 303 3.80 16.46 -29.86
N PHE A 304 3.75 15.45 -30.76
CA PHE A 304 3.00 14.22 -30.49
C PHE A 304 3.47 13.52 -29.22
N ARG A 305 4.80 13.41 -29.01
CA ARG A 305 5.35 12.78 -27.79
C ARG A 305 4.98 13.53 -26.51
N GLU A 306 4.92 14.84 -26.57
CA GLU A 306 4.45 15.65 -25.44
C GLU A 306 2.98 15.37 -25.09
N LEU A 307 2.10 15.31 -26.11
CA LEU A 307 0.70 14.96 -25.92
C LEU A 307 0.53 13.51 -25.42
N GLU A 308 1.31 12.56 -25.95
CA GLU A 308 1.32 11.17 -25.51
C GLU A 308 1.72 11.08 -24.03
N ALA A 309 2.77 11.78 -23.60
CA ALA A 309 3.20 11.84 -22.22
C ALA A 309 2.12 12.44 -21.29
N GLN A 310 1.43 13.50 -21.73
CA GLN A 310 0.33 14.08 -20.97
C GLN A 310 -0.85 13.11 -20.83
N ALA A 311 -1.23 12.40 -21.89
CA ALA A 311 -2.27 11.39 -21.87
C ALA A 311 -1.93 10.25 -20.89
N ILE A 312 -0.70 9.73 -20.96
CA ILE A 312 -0.20 8.69 -20.06
C ILE A 312 -0.21 9.16 -18.60
N ARG A 313 0.30 10.35 -18.29
CA ARG A 313 0.24 10.94 -16.94
C ARG A 313 -1.20 11.09 -16.41
N GLY A 314 -2.14 11.36 -17.29
CA GLY A 314 -3.57 11.43 -16.95
C GLY A 314 -4.11 10.09 -16.49
N ILE A 315 -3.94 9.06 -17.30
CA ILE A 315 -4.49 7.71 -17.04
C ILE A 315 -3.71 6.92 -15.99
N ALA A 316 -2.43 7.23 -15.77
CA ALA A 316 -1.62 6.58 -14.72
C ALA A 316 -2.18 6.80 -13.29
N LYS A 317 -3.04 7.80 -13.10
CA LYS A 317 -3.74 8.07 -11.84
C LYS A 317 -4.98 7.19 -11.65
N GLU A 318 -5.49 6.60 -12.72
CA GLU A 318 -6.64 5.69 -12.67
C GLU A 318 -6.19 4.26 -12.39
N LYS A 319 -7.11 3.42 -11.91
CA LYS A 319 -6.83 2.05 -11.49
C LYS A 319 -7.75 1.07 -12.18
N GLY A 320 -7.27 -0.16 -12.34
CA GLY A 320 -8.05 -1.26 -12.88
C GLY A 320 -8.34 -1.11 -14.38
N LEU A 321 -7.57 -0.30 -15.10
CA LEU A 321 -7.70 -0.12 -16.54
C LEU A 321 -6.96 -1.19 -17.33
N ILE A 322 -7.39 -1.35 -18.59
CA ILE A 322 -6.61 -1.99 -19.65
C ILE A 322 -6.13 -0.87 -20.55
N ILE A 323 -4.82 -0.65 -20.61
CA ILE A 323 -4.22 0.46 -21.35
C ILE A 323 -3.52 -0.11 -22.59
N ALA A 324 -4.04 0.18 -23.78
CA ALA A 324 -3.36 -0.08 -25.03
C ALA A 324 -2.49 1.12 -25.38
N THR A 325 -1.17 0.95 -25.40
CA THR A 325 -0.25 2.06 -25.67
C THR A 325 -0.02 2.26 -27.17
N GLY A 326 0.26 3.49 -27.59
CA GLY A 326 0.82 3.79 -28.90
C GLY A 326 2.11 3.01 -29.15
N GLY A 327 2.41 2.71 -30.42
CA GLY A 327 3.56 1.88 -30.80
C GLY A 327 4.93 2.45 -30.42
N GLY A 328 5.01 3.72 -30.08
CA GLY A 328 6.22 4.43 -29.66
C GLY A 328 6.38 4.63 -28.16
N ALA A 329 5.36 4.36 -27.38
CA ALA A 329 5.36 4.63 -25.92
C ALA A 329 6.51 3.94 -25.17
N VAL A 330 6.98 2.78 -25.62
CA VAL A 330 8.07 2.00 -25.02
C VAL A 330 9.45 2.63 -25.26
N ARG A 331 9.56 3.63 -26.15
CA ARG A 331 10.86 4.26 -26.46
C ARG A 331 11.25 5.36 -25.49
N SER A 332 10.34 5.80 -24.64
CA SER A 332 10.57 6.82 -23.64
C SER A 332 10.67 6.17 -22.25
N GLU A 333 11.79 6.37 -21.57
CA GLU A 333 11.97 5.91 -20.18
C GLU A 333 10.95 6.57 -19.24
N GLU A 334 10.57 7.82 -19.51
CA GLU A 334 9.56 8.56 -18.77
C GLU A 334 8.19 7.88 -18.86
N HIS A 335 7.78 7.44 -20.06
CA HIS A 335 6.49 6.77 -20.25
C HIS A 335 6.43 5.39 -19.60
N THR A 336 7.53 4.64 -19.62
CA THR A 336 7.57 3.30 -19.01
C THR A 336 7.55 3.36 -17.49
N SER A 337 8.15 4.36 -16.87
CA SER A 337 8.12 4.55 -15.42
C SER A 337 6.74 4.98 -14.90
N GLU A 338 5.97 5.76 -15.67
CA GLU A 338 4.64 6.22 -15.28
C GLU A 338 3.56 5.13 -15.40
N LEU A 339 3.77 4.12 -16.24
CA LEU A 339 2.84 3.00 -16.46
C LEU A 339 3.08 1.80 -15.53
N GLN A 340 4.18 1.78 -14.82
CA GLN A 340 4.52 0.75 -13.83
C GLN A 340 3.92 1.05 -12.45
#